data_432ea74b47a810c324bc0b96c492109e
#
_entry.id   432ea74b47a810c324bc0b96c492109e
#
_cell.length_a   1.000
_cell.length_b   1.000
_cell.length_c   1.000
_cell.angle_alpha   90.00
_cell.angle_beta   90.00
_cell.angle_gamma   90.00
#
_symmetry.space_group_name_H-M   'P 1'
#
loop_
_entity.id
_entity.type
_entity.pdbx_description
1 polymer ?
#
loop_
_entity_poly.entity_id
_entity_poly.type
_entity_poly.pdbx_seq_one_letter_code
_entity_poly.pdbx_strand_id
1 'polypeptide(L)'
;MTFRIETAARGRFAVFILSGRIEAPAIAELRRLFELQSDYRDIVLDLKDVGVVDRDVMHFFARCEADGVKLDNCAPYIREWMEREKD
;
A
#
# COMPACT_ATOMS: atom_id res chain seq x y z
N MET A 1 0.50 17.91 -6.78
CA MET A 1 1.00 16.63 -6.28
C MET A 1 0.45 16.39 -4.89
N THR A 2 -0.18 15.27 -4.67
CA THR A 2 -0.99 15.10 -3.48
C THR A 2 -0.66 13.85 -2.68
N PHE A 3 0.41 13.13 -3.06
CA PHE A 3 0.80 11.96 -2.28
C PHE A 3 2.28 12.02 -1.94
N ARG A 4 2.64 11.25 -0.92
CA ARG A 4 4.02 11.16 -0.48
C ARG A 4 4.31 9.72 -0.10
N ILE A 5 5.48 9.24 -0.46
CA ILE A 5 5.94 7.90 -0.09
C ILE A 5 7.28 8.08 0.62
N GLU A 6 7.35 7.64 1.87
CA GLU A 6 8.59 7.62 2.63
C GLU A 6 8.99 6.18 2.86
N THR A 7 10.29 5.92 2.91
CA THR A 7 10.78 4.57 3.12
C THR A 7 11.52 4.49 4.45
N ALA A 8 11.40 3.35 5.10
CA ALA A 8 12.08 3.08 6.37
C ALA A 8 12.43 1.61 6.40
N ALA A 9 13.35 1.25 7.30
CA ALA A 9 13.71 -0.14 7.51
C ALA A 9 13.36 -0.51 8.94
N ARG A 10 12.79 -1.71 9.11
CA ARG A 10 12.44 -2.21 10.41
C ARG A 10 12.82 -3.69 10.44
N GLY A 11 14.01 -3.98 10.98
CA GLY A 11 14.54 -5.33 10.86
C GLY A 11 14.73 -5.69 9.41
N ARG A 12 14.17 -6.82 8.99
CA ARG A 12 14.25 -7.24 7.60
C ARG A 12 13.18 -6.58 6.72
N PHE A 13 12.26 -5.82 7.33
CA PHE A 13 11.12 -5.28 6.60
C PHE A 13 11.46 -3.96 5.95
N ALA A 14 11.04 -3.81 4.70
CA ALA A 14 11.03 -2.52 4.02
C ALA A 14 9.66 -1.91 4.24
N VAL A 15 9.60 -0.76 4.90
CA VAL A 15 8.34 -0.11 5.24
C VAL A 15 8.18 1.10 4.34
N PHE A 16 7.05 1.15 3.65
CA PHE A 16 6.70 2.30 2.81
C PHE A 16 5.52 3.01 3.46
N ILE A 17 5.76 4.25 3.85
CA ILE A 17 4.77 5.05 4.57
C ILE A 17 4.12 5.96 3.55
N LEU A 18 2.82 5.76 3.32
CA LEU A 18 2.07 6.52 2.34
C LEU A 18 1.26 7.59 3.02
N SER A 19 1.14 8.74 2.38
CA SER A 19 0.28 9.80 2.91
C SER A 19 -0.37 10.55 1.77
N GLY A 20 -1.50 11.16 2.07
CA GLY A 20 -2.23 12.00 1.14
C GLY A 20 -3.19 11.22 0.27
N ARG A 21 -3.43 11.74 -0.93
CA ARG A 21 -4.36 11.13 -1.88
C ARG A 21 -3.58 10.16 -2.76
N ILE A 22 -3.93 8.89 -2.66
CA ILE A 22 -3.21 7.84 -3.38
C ILE A 22 -3.96 7.52 -4.66
N GLU A 23 -3.30 7.72 -5.79
CA GLU A 23 -3.87 7.51 -7.12
C GLU A 23 -2.85 6.77 -7.99
N ALA A 24 -3.17 6.63 -9.28
CA ALA A 24 -2.37 5.82 -10.19
C ALA A 24 -0.87 6.15 -10.19
N PRO A 25 -0.45 7.44 -10.15
CA PRO A 25 1.00 7.71 -10.11
C PRO A 25 1.69 7.12 -8.90
N ALA A 26 1.00 7.05 -7.74
CA ALA A 26 1.58 6.44 -6.55
C ALA A 26 1.74 4.93 -6.75
N ILE A 27 0.78 4.29 -7.44
CA ILE A 27 0.88 2.86 -7.72
C ILE A 27 2.12 2.58 -8.56
N ALA A 28 2.36 3.39 -9.59
CA ALA A 28 3.51 3.19 -10.46
C ALA A 28 4.82 3.31 -9.66
N GLU A 29 4.88 4.29 -8.77
CA GLU A 29 6.08 4.48 -7.96
C GLU A 29 6.27 3.31 -7.00
N LEU A 30 5.19 2.83 -6.38
CA LEU A 30 5.28 1.70 -5.46
C LEU A 30 5.72 0.44 -6.17
N ARG A 31 5.22 0.19 -7.38
CA ARG A 31 5.64 -0.99 -8.14
C ARG A 31 7.14 -0.94 -8.41
N ARG A 32 7.65 0.23 -8.75
CA ARG A 32 9.08 0.40 -8.99
C ARG A 32 9.88 0.11 -7.72
N LEU A 33 9.40 0.60 -6.58
CA LEU A 33 10.09 0.36 -5.31
C LEU A 33 10.01 -1.11 -4.90
N PHE A 34 8.89 -1.77 -5.18
CA PHE A 34 8.74 -3.19 -4.85
C PHE A 34 9.72 -4.05 -5.61
N GLU A 35 10.09 -3.65 -6.82
CA GLU A 35 11.03 -4.43 -7.63
C GLU A 35 12.41 -4.50 -7.00
N LEU A 36 12.71 -3.58 -6.09
CA LEU A 36 13.98 -3.60 -5.37
C LEU A 36 13.99 -4.59 -4.21
N GLN A 37 12.86 -5.20 -3.92
CA GLN A 37 12.75 -6.13 -2.80
C GLN A 37 12.75 -7.55 -3.34
N SER A 38 13.44 -8.46 -2.61
CA SER A 38 13.51 -9.85 -3.04
C SER A 38 12.29 -10.66 -2.64
N ASP A 39 11.51 -10.22 -1.65
CA ASP A 39 10.38 -10.98 -1.16
C ASP A 39 9.28 -10.02 -0.70
N TYR A 40 8.10 -10.13 -1.30
CA TYR A 40 6.98 -9.27 -0.95
C TYR A 40 6.53 -9.45 0.49
N ARG A 41 6.81 -10.61 1.09
CA ARG A 41 6.48 -10.83 2.49
C ARG A 41 7.28 -9.96 3.44
N ASP A 42 8.36 -9.35 2.94
CA ASP A 42 9.17 -8.44 3.72
C ASP A 42 8.80 -6.98 3.49
N ILE A 43 7.70 -6.72 2.79
CA ILE A 43 7.23 -5.37 2.51
C ILE A 43 6.06 -5.04 3.41
N VAL A 44 6.10 -3.86 4.00
CA VAL A 44 4.99 -3.32 4.81
C VAL A 44 4.58 -2.00 4.21
N LEU A 45 3.28 -1.83 4.00
CA LEU A 45 2.70 -0.55 3.61
C LEU A 45 2.01 0.04 4.82
N ASP A 46 2.47 1.20 5.26
CA ASP A 46 1.84 1.90 6.38
C ASP A 46 0.86 2.91 5.80
N LEU A 47 -0.41 2.70 6.07
CA LEU A 47 -1.49 3.47 5.47
C LEU A 47 -2.11 4.46 6.46
N LYS A 48 -1.42 4.72 7.56
CA LYS A 48 -1.95 5.55 8.64
C LYS A 48 -2.37 6.94 8.16
N ASP A 49 -1.58 7.53 7.29
CA ASP A 49 -1.81 8.90 6.84
C ASP A 49 -2.43 8.97 5.43
N VAL A 50 -2.95 7.85 4.94
CA VAL A 50 -3.63 7.82 3.66
C VAL A 50 -5.02 8.44 3.82
N GLY A 51 -5.32 9.46 3.00
CA GLY A 51 -6.60 10.14 3.09
C GLY A 51 -7.64 9.57 2.16
N VAL A 52 -7.36 9.62 0.86
CA VAL A 52 -8.34 9.23 -0.15
C VAL A 52 -7.71 8.22 -1.09
N VAL A 53 -8.45 7.17 -1.41
CA VAL A 53 -8.04 6.19 -2.42
C VAL A 53 -9.18 6.00 -3.41
N ASP A 54 -8.83 5.70 -4.67
CA ASP A 54 -9.84 5.34 -5.65
C ASP A 54 -9.91 3.82 -5.76
N ARG A 55 -10.78 3.36 -6.65
CA ARG A 55 -11.03 1.93 -6.79
C ARG A 55 -9.79 1.17 -7.26
N ASP A 56 -9.04 1.76 -8.18
CA ASP A 56 -7.83 1.09 -8.68
C ASP A 56 -6.80 0.92 -7.57
N VAL A 57 -6.67 1.92 -6.71
CA VAL A 57 -5.74 1.85 -5.58
C VAL A 57 -6.22 0.80 -4.58
N MET A 58 -7.53 0.75 -4.32
CA MET A 58 -8.09 -0.26 -3.43
C MET A 58 -7.78 -1.66 -3.96
N HIS A 59 -7.96 -1.88 -5.26
CA HIS A 59 -7.64 -3.17 -5.87
C HIS A 59 -6.15 -3.47 -5.77
N PHE A 60 -5.30 -2.46 -5.95
CA PHE A 60 -3.87 -2.61 -5.82
C PHE A 60 -3.50 -3.05 -4.40
N PHE A 61 -4.08 -2.42 -3.38
CA PHE A 61 -3.80 -2.81 -2.00
C PHE A 61 -4.24 -4.25 -1.74
N ALA A 62 -5.41 -4.64 -2.24
CA ALA A 62 -5.90 -6.00 -2.05
C ALA A 62 -4.96 -7.00 -2.71
N ARG A 63 -4.46 -6.68 -3.90
CA ARG A 63 -3.52 -7.53 -4.60
C ARG A 63 -2.20 -7.63 -3.84
N CYS A 64 -1.72 -6.51 -3.30
CA CYS A 64 -0.50 -6.52 -2.51
C CYS A 64 -0.64 -7.46 -1.32
N GLU A 65 -1.76 -7.39 -0.63
CA GLU A 65 -1.97 -8.24 0.53
C GLU A 65 -2.01 -9.72 0.12
N ALA A 66 -2.64 -10.02 -1.01
CA ALA A 66 -2.67 -11.38 -1.53
C ALA A 66 -1.28 -11.89 -1.88
N ASP A 67 -0.38 -11.00 -2.28
CA ASP A 67 0.99 -11.36 -2.66
C ASP A 67 1.94 -11.38 -1.47
N GLY A 68 1.46 -11.11 -0.27
CA GLY A 68 2.26 -11.23 0.94
C GLY A 68 2.65 -9.91 1.60
N VAL A 69 2.32 -8.78 0.98
CA VAL A 69 2.61 -7.48 1.58
C VAL A 69 1.70 -7.26 2.78
N LYS A 70 2.28 -6.75 3.87
CA LYS A 70 1.51 -6.45 5.06
C LYS A 70 0.98 -5.02 4.98
N LEU A 71 -0.31 -4.85 5.24
CA LEU A 71 -0.94 -3.53 5.27
C LEU A 71 -1.14 -3.12 6.73
N ASP A 72 -0.39 -2.12 7.17
CA ASP A 72 -0.50 -1.60 8.53
C ASP A 72 -1.39 -0.37 8.55
N ASN A 73 -2.19 -0.27 9.61
CA ASN A 73 -3.02 0.93 9.85
C ASN A 73 -3.99 1.22 8.71
N CYS A 74 -4.49 0.17 8.07
CA CYS A 74 -5.46 0.33 7.00
C CYS A 74 -6.76 0.87 7.57
N ALA A 75 -7.27 1.96 6.99
CA ALA A 75 -8.49 2.56 7.47
C ALA A 75 -9.66 1.60 7.34
N PRO A 76 -10.60 1.61 8.30
CA PRO A 76 -11.72 0.67 8.25
C PRO A 76 -12.52 0.76 6.94
N TYR A 77 -12.71 1.96 6.38
CA TYR A 77 -13.50 2.06 5.17
C TYR A 77 -12.81 1.39 3.98
N ILE A 78 -11.47 1.44 3.94
CA ILE A 78 -10.73 0.78 2.88
C ILE A 78 -10.83 -0.73 3.07
N ARG A 79 -10.70 -1.20 4.30
CA ARG A 79 -10.79 -2.63 4.60
C ARG A 79 -12.15 -3.18 4.23
N GLU A 80 -13.21 -2.45 4.59
CA GLU A 80 -14.57 -2.85 4.25
C GLU A 80 -14.78 -2.86 2.74
N TRP A 81 -14.22 -1.87 2.06
CA TRP A 81 -14.33 -1.79 0.61
C TRP A 81 -13.69 -3.01 -0.04
N MET A 82 -12.48 -3.37 0.42
CA MET A 82 -11.80 -4.55 -0.11
C MET A 82 -12.62 -5.82 0.13
N GLU A 83 -13.25 -5.94 1.31
CA GLU A 83 -14.06 -7.11 1.60
C GLU A 83 -15.28 -7.19 0.70
N ARG A 84 -15.92 -6.07 0.42
CA ARG A 84 -17.09 -6.07 -0.46
C ARG A 84 -16.76 -6.42 -1.90
N GLU A 85 -15.55 -6.07 -2.33
CA GLU A 85 -15.13 -6.35 -3.71
C GLU A 85 -14.56 -7.76 -3.86
N LYS A 86 -14.40 -8.45 -2.77
CA LYS A 86 -13.82 -9.77 -2.77
C LYS A 86 -14.89 -10.80 -3.14
N ASP A 87 -14.59 -11.69 -4.05
CA ASP A 87 -15.52 -12.76 -4.45
C ASP A 87 -15.10 -14.10 -3.98
#